data_9644b47c93b8514cec5cef2f29294044
#
_entry.id   9644b47c93b8514cec5cef2f29294044
#
_cell.length_a   1.000
_cell.length_b   1.000
_cell.length_c   1.000
_cell.angle_alpha   90.00
_cell.angle_beta   90.00
_cell.angle_gamma   90.00
#
_symmetry.space_group_name_H-M   'P 1'
#
loop_
_entity.id
_entity.type
_entity.pdbx_description
1 polymer ?
#
loop_
_entity_poly.entity_id
_entity_poly.type
_entity_poly.pdbx_seq_one_letter_code
_entity_poly.pdbx_strand_id
1 'polypeptide(L)'
;MFSGGSLGHSSRVGTPTREGHFVAGHRIFTTSFASIYPLYVQKVERKDRSSDEVDQVICWLTGYDAEGLRKTLSTEVDLDTFFAEAPRLNPNVSLIKGVICGVRVEEIDDPLMQKIRYMDKLVDELARGKKLATILRG
;
A
#
# COMPACT_ATOMS: atom_id res chain seq x y z
N MET A 1 7.27 -18.42 30.48
CA MET A 1 7.13 -17.64 30.27
C MET A 1 7.24 -17.44 29.70
N PHE A 2 7.00 -17.57 28.97
CA PHE A 2 6.84 -16.81 28.28
C PHE A 2 7.19 -16.71 27.73
N SER A 3 7.12 -17.79 28.81
CA SER A 3 7.11 -16.97 28.48
C SER A 3 7.25 -16.59 27.93
N GLY A 4 7.10 -17.11 27.76
CA GLY A 4 7.08 -16.13 27.47
C GLY A 4 6.96 -15.76 26.78
N GLY A 5 6.79 -16.39 26.87
CA GLY A 5 6.70 -15.47 26.63
C GLY A 5 6.48 -15.16 25.97
N SER A 6 6.46 -15.72 26.34
CA SER A 6 6.07 -14.86 26.07
C SER A 6 5.90 -14.46 25.46
N LEU A 7 5.97 -15.12 25.64
CA LEU A 7 5.53 -14.20 25.43
C LEU A 7 5.53 -13.83 24.88
N GLY A 8 5.43 -14.50 24.94
CA GLY A 8 5.27 -13.52 24.88
C GLY A 8 5.05 -13.26 24.21
N HIS A 9 4.92 -13.19 24.05
CA HIS A 9 4.58 -12.36 23.79
C HIS A 9 4.52 -11.97 23.37
N SER A 10 4.64 -12.90 23.90
CA SER A 10 4.26 -11.87 23.98
C SER A 10 4.05 -11.41 23.68
N SER A 11 4.13 -11.74 23.63
CA SER A 11 3.66 -10.74 23.67
C SER A 11 3.29 -10.34 23.31
N ARG A 12 3.11 -10.61 23.38
CA ARG A 12 2.50 -9.68 23.29
C ARG A 12 2.23 -8.98 23.09
N VAL A 13 2.25 -9.48 23.26
CA VAL A 13 1.78 -8.32 23.22
C VAL A 13 1.28 -7.72 23.11
N GLY A 14 1.03 -7.88 23.15
CA GLY A 14 0.57 -6.76 23.21
C GLY A 14 0.12 -6.26 23.03
N THR A 15 -0.12 -6.00 23.29
CA THR A 15 -0.70 -4.96 23.25
C THR A 15 -1.22 -4.36 23.07
N PRO A 16 -1.53 -4.29 23.32
CA PRO A 16 -2.11 -3.33 23.09
C PRO A 16 -2.40 -2.74 22.99
N THR A 17 -2.69 -2.56 23.12
CA THR A 17 -3.00 -1.61 22.93
C THR A 17 -3.50 -0.96 22.83
N ARG A 18 -3.94 -0.88 23.17
CA ARG A 18 -4.42 0.01 23.10
C ARG A 18 -4.47 0.74 22.70
N GLU A 19 -4.91 0.64 22.81
CA GLU A 19 -4.73 1.49 21.82
C GLU A 19 -3.88 0.88 20.83
N GLY A 20 -3.63 -0.22 20.80
CA GLY A 20 -2.63 -0.96 20.14
C GLY A 20 -2.66 -1.12 18.68
N HIS A 21 -3.72 -1.11 18.00
CA HIS A 21 -3.76 -1.32 16.57
C HIS A 21 -3.03 -0.26 15.79
N PHE A 22 -2.84 0.90 16.36
CA PHE A 22 -2.09 1.94 15.70
C PHE A 22 -0.65 1.59 15.45
N VAL A 23 -0.06 0.76 16.29
CA VAL A 23 1.34 0.39 16.15
C VAL A 23 1.60 -0.27 14.82
N ALA A 24 0.68 -1.14 14.38
CA ALA A 24 0.84 -1.81 13.09
C ALA A 24 0.78 -0.82 11.93
N GLY A 25 -0.09 0.21 12.03
CA GLY A 25 -0.15 1.25 11.01
C GLY A 25 1.13 2.05 10.93
N HIS A 26 1.69 2.41 12.08
CA HIS A 26 2.93 3.17 12.12
C HIS A 26 4.09 2.41 11.50
N ARG A 27 4.15 1.10 11.67
CA ARG A 27 5.21 0.30 11.07
C ARG A 27 5.16 0.35 9.56
N ILE A 28 3.97 0.28 8.97
CA ILE A 28 3.88 0.33 7.52
C ILE A 28 4.30 1.69 6.99
N PHE A 29 4.10 2.77 7.75
CA PHE A 29 4.50 4.10 7.34
C PHE A 29 6.01 4.20 7.16
N THR A 30 6.79 3.48 7.95
CA THR A 30 8.26 3.49 7.87
C THR A 30 8.83 2.38 7.01
N THR A 31 7.97 1.53 6.45
CA THR A 31 8.40 0.47 5.52
C THR A 31 8.78 1.12 4.21
N SER A 32 9.90 0.67 3.61
CA SER A 32 10.32 1.25 2.34
C SER A 32 9.41 0.82 1.20
N PHE A 33 9.14 1.76 0.28
CA PHE A 33 8.39 1.43 -0.92
C PHE A 33 9.12 0.34 -1.73
N ALA A 34 10.46 0.39 -1.75
CA ALA A 34 11.27 -0.58 -2.47
C ALA A 34 11.10 -2.00 -1.96
N SER A 35 10.72 -2.20 -0.69
CA SER A 35 10.48 -3.54 -0.16
C SER A 35 9.07 -4.04 -0.47
N ILE A 36 8.13 -3.14 -0.71
CA ILE A 36 6.74 -3.49 -1.01
C ILE A 36 6.53 -3.73 -2.50
N TYR A 37 7.20 -2.96 -3.34
CA TYR A 37 7.02 -3.03 -4.79
C TYR A 37 7.20 -4.46 -5.35
N PRO A 38 8.26 -5.21 -4.97
CA PRO A 38 8.41 -6.58 -5.50
C PRO A 38 7.25 -7.50 -5.10
N LEU A 39 6.63 -7.26 -3.95
CA LEU A 39 5.49 -8.06 -3.50
C LEU A 39 4.28 -7.82 -4.40
N TYR A 40 4.08 -6.57 -4.81
CA TYR A 40 3.02 -6.23 -5.75
C TYR A 40 3.26 -6.91 -7.10
N VAL A 41 4.50 -6.84 -7.60
CA VAL A 41 4.87 -7.45 -8.87
C VAL A 41 4.60 -8.97 -8.82
N GLN A 42 5.05 -9.63 -7.76
CA GLN A 42 4.81 -11.07 -7.60
C GLN A 42 3.33 -11.40 -7.57
N LYS A 43 2.54 -10.57 -6.89
CA LYS A 43 1.10 -10.80 -6.77
C LYS A 43 0.41 -10.78 -8.13
N VAL A 44 0.75 -9.81 -8.97
CA VAL A 44 0.11 -9.69 -10.28
C VAL A 44 0.68 -10.67 -11.29
N GLU A 45 1.97 -11.02 -11.19
CA GLU A 45 2.57 -11.99 -12.09
C GLU A 45 1.97 -13.38 -11.93
N ARG A 46 1.49 -13.73 -10.74
CA ARG A 46 0.77 -14.98 -10.53
C ARG A 46 -0.51 -15.05 -11.33
N LYS A 47 -1.01 -13.92 -11.81
CA LYS A 47 -2.24 -13.83 -12.59
C LYS A 47 -1.95 -13.38 -14.02
N ASP A 48 -0.75 -13.63 -14.48
CA ASP A 48 -0.31 -13.32 -15.86
C ASP A 48 -0.36 -11.83 -16.20
N ARG A 49 -0.19 -10.97 -15.17
CA ARG A 49 -0.09 -9.51 -15.37
C ARG A 49 1.38 -9.11 -15.21
N SER A 50 1.72 -7.93 -15.67
CA SER A 50 3.11 -7.49 -15.73
C SER A 50 3.42 -6.38 -14.73
N SER A 51 4.71 -6.21 -14.44
CA SER A 51 5.17 -5.09 -13.62
C SER A 51 4.85 -3.74 -14.27
N ASP A 52 4.77 -3.69 -15.61
CA ASP A 52 4.39 -2.46 -16.29
C ASP A 52 3.02 -1.99 -15.87
N GLU A 53 2.08 -2.91 -15.67
CA GLU A 53 0.74 -2.55 -15.22
C GLU A 53 0.75 -2.07 -13.77
N VAL A 54 1.58 -2.67 -12.94
CA VAL A 54 1.77 -2.18 -11.57
C VAL A 54 2.28 -0.74 -11.59
N ASP A 55 3.29 -0.48 -12.43
CA ASP A 55 3.85 0.86 -12.57
C ASP A 55 2.78 1.85 -13.02
N GLN A 56 1.95 1.47 -13.96
CA GLN A 56 0.90 2.36 -14.48
C GLN A 56 -0.12 2.73 -13.41
N VAL A 57 -0.55 1.76 -12.58
CA VAL A 57 -1.53 2.10 -11.55
C VAL A 57 -0.91 2.96 -10.45
N ILE A 58 0.35 2.71 -10.10
CA ILE A 58 1.03 3.51 -9.09
C ILE A 58 1.26 4.94 -9.59
N CYS A 59 1.70 5.08 -10.85
CA CYS A 59 1.91 6.41 -11.44
C CYS A 59 0.59 7.16 -11.56
N TRP A 60 -0.49 6.47 -11.92
CA TRP A 60 -1.81 7.10 -11.97
C TRP A 60 -2.21 7.64 -10.59
N LEU A 61 -1.95 6.85 -9.54
CA LEU A 61 -2.33 7.22 -8.19
C LEU A 61 -1.54 8.42 -7.67
N THR A 62 -0.24 8.43 -7.92
CA THR A 62 0.70 9.33 -7.23
C THR A 62 1.16 10.51 -8.06
N GLY A 63 1.01 10.45 -9.38
CA GLY A 63 1.54 11.47 -10.27
C GLY A 63 3.02 11.32 -10.58
N TYR A 64 3.69 10.31 -10.05
CA TYR A 64 5.07 10.03 -10.46
C TYR A 64 5.07 9.61 -11.93
N ASP A 65 6.13 9.98 -12.65
CA ASP A 65 6.39 9.39 -13.96
C ASP A 65 7.30 8.17 -13.77
N ALA A 66 7.63 7.49 -14.88
CA ALA A 66 8.43 6.28 -14.81
C ALA A 66 9.79 6.53 -14.16
N GLU A 67 10.41 7.66 -14.47
CA GLU A 67 11.71 8.00 -13.91
C GLU A 67 11.62 8.31 -12.42
N GLY A 68 10.61 9.08 -12.01
CA GLY A 68 10.37 9.38 -10.61
C GLY A 68 10.11 8.13 -9.80
N LEU A 69 9.35 7.21 -10.35
CA LEU A 69 9.07 5.94 -9.68
C LEU A 69 10.35 5.13 -9.49
N ARG A 70 11.20 5.05 -10.52
CA ARG A 70 12.48 4.35 -10.41
C ARG A 70 13.36 4.99 -9.34
N LYS A 71 13.34 6.31 -9.24
CA LYS A 71 14.12 7.01 -8.23
C LYS A 71 13.67 6.64 -6.82
N THR A 72 12.36 6.54 -6.58
CA THR A 72 11.86 6.13 -5.26
C THR A 72 12.31 4.72 -4.91
N LEU A 73 12.42 3.84 -5.91
CA LEU A 73 12.89 2.47 -5.68
C LEU A 73 14.38 2.45 -5.34
N SER A 74 15.19 3.27 -6.02
CA SER A 74 16.63 3.27 -5.80
C SER A 74 17.03 3.96 -4.50
N THR A 75 16.23 4.92 -4.02
CA THR A 75 16.52 5.64 -2.78
C THR A 75 15.88 5.02 -1.55
N GLU A 76 15.08 3.99 -1.73
CA GLU A 76 14.46 3.23 -0.64
C GLU A 76 13.67 4.09 0.34
N VAL A 77 12.98 5.10 -0.17
CA VAL A 77 12.15 5.97 0.67
C VAL A 77 11.05 5.15 1.35
N ASP A 78 10.69 5.54 2.57
CA ASP A 78 9.57 4.89 3.24
C ASP A 78 8.24 5.36 2.65
N LEU A 79 7.15 4.68 3.04
CA LEU A 79 5.85 5.02 2.47
C LEU A 79 5.37 6.41 2.83
N ASP A 80 5.73 6.89 4.02
CA ASP A 80 5.41 8.26 4.43
C ASP A 80 6.04 9.25 3.44
N THR A 81 7.35 9.13 3.20
CA THR A 81 8.07 9.99 2.27
C THR A 81 7.58 9.80 0.84
N PHE A 82 7.33 8.54 0.45
CA PHE A 82 6.86 8.23 -0.90
C PHE A 82 5.59 9.03 -1.24
N PHE A 83 4.61 9.04 -0.34
CA PHE A 83 3.37 9.77 -0.58
C PHE A 83 3.52 11.27 -0.34
N ALA A 84 4.39 11.67 0.61
CA ALA A 84 4.63 13.09 0.86
C ALA A 84 5.27 13.78 -0.34
N GLU A 85 6.12 13.07 -1.08
CA GLU A 85 6.80 13.61 -2.24
C GLU A 85 6.09 13.32 -3.56
N ALA A 86 4.98 12.60 -3.51
CA ALA A 86 4.20 12.31 -4.72
C ALA A 86 3.77 13.62 -5.37
N PRO A 87 4.02 13.78 -6.68
CA PRO A 87 3.73 15.06 -7.34
C PRO A 87 2.28 15.47 -7.25
N ARG A 88 1.35 14.53 -7.38
CA ARG A 88 -0.06 14.86 -7.31
C ARG A 88 -0.90 13.61 -7.14
N LEU A 89 -1.51 13.47 -5.97
CA LEU A 89 -2.47 12.39 -5.77
C LEU A 89 -3.63 12.59 -6.76
N ASN A 90 -4.01 11.51 -7.45
CA ASN A 90 -5.04 11.60 -8.47
C ASN A 90 -6.38 12.03 -7.82
N PRO A 91 -7.06 13.06 -8.36
CA PRO A 91 -8.31 13.52 -7.76
C PRO A 91 -9.42 12.47 -7.82
N ASN A 92 -9.30 11.47 -8.69
CA ASN A 92 -10.31 10.43 -8.82
C ASN A 92 -10.14 9.29 -7.82
N VAL A 93 -9.25 9.44 -6.83
CA VAL A 93 -9.12 8.43 -5.76
C VAL A 93 -10.44 8.23 -5.01
N SER A 94 -11.31 9.23 -5.00
CA SER A 94 -12.62 9.09 -4.36
C SER A 94 -13.50 8.03 -5.03
N LEU A 95 -13.15 7.64 -6.25
CA LEU A 95 -13.85 6.56 -6.95
C LEU A 95 -13.30 5.18 -6.59
N ILE A 96 -12.19 5.10 -5.86
CA ILE A 96 -11.64 3.83 -5.39
C ILE A 96 -12.42 3.44 -4.14
N LYS A 97 -13.17 2.35 -4.24
CA LYS A 97 -14.04 1.90 -3.16
C LYS A 97 -13.94 0.40 -2.99
N GLY A 98 -14.37 -0.08 -1.85
CA GLY A 98 -14.43 -1.49 -1.57
C GLY A 98 -13.48 -1.92 -0.48
N VAL A 99 -13.41 -3.23 -0.26
CA VAL A 99 -12.65 -3.80 0.85
C VAL A 99 -11.26 -4.20 0.40
N ILE A 100 -10.27 -3.85 1.20
CA ILE A 100 -8.90 -4.34 1.05
C ILE A 100 -8.32 -4.53 2.44
N CYS A 101 -7.65 -5.65 2.66
CA CYS A 101 -7.07 -5.97 3.97
C CYS A 101 -8.09 -5.88 5.11
N GLY A 102 -9.35 -6.25 4.82
CA GLY A 102 -10.40 -6.30 5.83
C GLY A 102 -11.07 -4.99 6.16
N VAL A 103 -10.71 -3.90 5.47
CA VAL A 103 -11.32 -2.58 5.73
C VAL A 103 -11.82 -1.97 4.43
N ARG A 104 -12.82 -1.11 4.53
CA ARG A 104 -13.28 -0.34 3.38
C ARG A 104 -12.39 0.89 3.20
N VAL A 105 -11.81 1.02 2.00
CA VAL A 105 -10.86 2.11 1.74
C VAL A 105 -11.50 3.48 1.90
N GLU A 106 -12.77 3.60 1.51
CA GLU A 106 -13.46 4.89 1.60
C GLU A 106 -13.76 5.31 3.04
N GLU A 107 -13.61 4.40 4.00
CA GLU A 107 -13.90 4.68 5.41
C GLU A 107 -12.66 4.86 6.27
N ILE A 108 -11.48 4.83 5.67
CA ILE A 108 -10.24 4.96 6.42
C ILE A 108 -10.02 6.44 6.80
N ASP A 109 -9.90 6.71 8.09
CA ASP A 109 -9.76 8.08 8.60
C ASP A 109 -8.36 8.65 8.45
N ASP A 110 -7.32 7.84 8.66
CA ASP A 110 -5.95 8.32 8.56
C ASP A 110 -5.59 8.57 7.10
N PRO A 111 -5.20 9.80 6.72
CA PRO A 111 -4.96 10.11 5.31
C PRO A 111 -3.83 9.29 4.68
N LEU A 112 -2.74 9.07 5.41
CA LEU A 112 -1.62 8.29 4.86
C LEU A 112 -2.01 6.83 4.72
N MET A 113 -2.66 6.27 5.73
CA MET A 113 -3.12 4.88 5.64
C MET A 113 -4.09 4.72 4.48
N GLN A 114 -4.98 5.69 4.26
CA GLN A 114 -5.92 5.62 3.15
C GLN A 114 -5.19 5.59 1.80
N LYS A 115 -4.14 6.41 1.64
CA LYS A 115 -3.35 6.42 0.41
C LYS A 115 -2.66 5.08 0.18
N ILE A 116 -2.11 4.48 1.24
CA ILE A 116 -1.48 3.17 1.17
C ILE A 116 -2.51 2.13 0.72
N ARG A 117 -3.70 2.17 1.30
CA ARG A 117 -4.75 1.20 0.97
C ARG A 117 -5.33 1.42 -0.43
N TYR A 118 -5.35 2.66 -0.92
CA TYR A 118 -5.67 2.91 -2.33
C TYR A 118 -4.70 2.15 -3.23
N MET A 119 -3.41 2.24 -2.95
CA MET A 119 -2.38 1.55 -3.73
C MET A 119 -2.59 0.04 -3.66
N ASP A 120 -2.78 -0.50 -2.46
CA ASP A 120 -3.07 -1.93 -2.28
C ASP A 120 -4.30 -2.37 -3.08
N LYS A 121 -5.34 -1.54 -3.07
CA LYS A 121 -6.59 -1.87 -3.76
C LYS A 121 -6.41 -1.93 -5.26
N LEU A 122 -5.68 -0.96 -5.83
CA LEU A 122 -5.43 -0.96 -7.27
C LEU A 122 -4.65 -2.19 -7.71
N VAL A 123 -3.64 -2.57 -6.93
CA VAL A 123 -2.85 -3.76 -7.23
C VAL A 123 -3.70 -5.03 -7.07
N ASP A 124 -4.56 -5.05 -6.06
CA ASP A 124 -5.48 -6.18 -5.87
C ASP A 124 -6.43 -6.34 -7.05
N GLU A 125 -6.92 -5.23 -7.59
CA GLU A 125 -7.79 -5.26 -8.76
C GLU A 125 -7.07 -5.81 -9.98
N LEU A 126 -5.79 -5.46 -10.16
CA LEU A 126 -4.98 -6.07 -11.22
C LEU A 126 -4.88 -7.57 -11.02
N ALA A 127 -4.58 -8.01 -9.80
CA ALA A 127 -4.43 -9.42 -9.49
C ALA A 127 -5.75 -10.18 -9.64
N ARG A 128 -6.87 -9.51 -9.56
CA ARG A 128 -8.20 -10.12 -9.76
C ARG A 128 -8.61 -10.16 -11.23
N GLY A 129 -7.77 -9.66 -12.12
CA GLY A 129 -8.02 -9.75 -13.54
C GLY A 129 -8.82 -8.60 -14.14
N LYS A 130 -9.04 -7.53 -13.39
CA LYS A 130 -9.76 -6.39 -13.95
C LYS A 130 -8.93 -5.72 -15.05
N LYS A 131 -9.62 -5.15 -16.02
CA LYS A 131 -8.97 -4.44 -17.10
C LYS A 131 -8.35 -3.16 -16.58
N LEU A 132 -7.17 -2.82 -17.08
CA LEU A 132 -6.46 -1.63 -16.67
C LEU A 132 -7.32 -0.37 -16.83
N ALA A 133 -8.03 -0.26 -17.94
CA ALA A 133 -8.90 0.89 -18.18
C ALA A 133 -10.00 1.04 -17.13
N THR A 134 -10.44 -0.08 -16.53
CA THR A 134 -11.45 -0.04 -15.47
C THR A 134 -10.82 0.37 -14.14
N ILE A 135 -9.59 -0.09 -13.91
CA ILE A 135 -8.87 0.22 -12.67
C ILE A 135 -8.52 1.70 -12.60
N LEU A 136 -8.06 2.26 -13.71
CA LEU A 136 -7.69 3.67 -13.80
C LEU A 136 -8.95 4.50 -14.03
N ARG A 137 -9.59 4.86 -12.94
CA ARG A 137 -10.88 5.56 -12.93
C ARG A 137 -10.71 7.00 -13.42
N GLY A 138 -11.07 7.19 -14.65
CA GLY A 138 -10.92 8.48 -15.28
C GLY A 138 -9.53 8.68 -15.82
#